data_8813aa7e524f7434d11a6f8598e2c9be
#
_entry.id   8813aa7e524f7434d11a6f8598e2c9be
#
_cell.length_a   1.000
_cell.length_b   1.000
_cell.length_c   1.000
_cell.angle_alpha   90.00
_cell.angle_beta   90.00
_cell.angle_gamma   90.00
#
_symmetry.space_group_name_H-M   'P 1'
#
loop_
_entity.id
_entity.type
_entity.pdbx_description
1 polymer ?
#
loop_
_entity_poly.entity_id
_entity_poly.type
_entity_poly.pdbx_seq_one_letter_code
_entity_poly.pdbx_strand_id
1 'polypeptide(L)'
;MDDRKHRLLQRLLADARRTVEGAKPEAIASLEERLGFKFPSLFERILLRSNGGDFCFGRLAATPFVPDATAASPEREWERYLGQLFLPEADNRHSVLSARRAFPFAYDYGTGYSYFDLAETDPDKMPVLYIPDCAHDGGYSDFVPELEAESFVEFVEICIARGGM
;
A
#
# COMPACT_ATOMS: atom_id res chain seq x y z
N MET A 1 23.41 4.49 4.73
CA MET A 1 22.18 4.51 3.88
C MET A 1 22.29 3.35 2.93
N ASP A 2 21.29 2.50 2.85
CA ASP A 2 21.33 1.32 1.96
C ASP A 2 21.26 1.80 0.49
N ASP A 3 22.39 1.66 -0.23
CA ASP A 3 22.54 2.10 -1.62
C ASP A 3 21.55 1.40 -2.57
N ARG A 4 21.09 0.18 -2.21
CA ARG A 4 20.09 -0.57 -2.98
C ARG A 4 18.74 0.15 -2.94
N LYS A 5 18.23 0.47 -1.75
CA LYS A 5 16.96 1.17 -1.58
C LYS A 5 16.99 2.56 -2.23
N HIS A 6 18.14 3.25 -2.18
CA HIS A 6 18.29 4.54 -2.84
C HIS A 6 18.17 4.43 -4.36
N ARG A 7 18.87 3.48 -5.00
CA ARG A 7 18.78 3.27 -6.46
C ARG A 7 17.39 2.86 -6.90
N LEU A 8 16.71 1.99 -6.13
CA LEU A 8 15.33 1.60 -6.44
C LEU A 8 14.38 2.78 -6.38
N LEU A 9 14.48 3.62 -5.34
CA LEU A 9 13.67 4.84 -5.22
C LEU A 9 13.87 5.78 -6.40
N GLN A 10 15.13 6.05 -6.79
CA GLN A 10 15.43 6.92 -7.93
C GLN A 10 14.82 6.40 -9.23
N ARG A 11 14.97 5.11 -9.49
CA ARG A 11 14.42 4.47 -10.69
C ARG A 11 12.90 4.50 -10.67
N LEU A 12 12.28 4.14 -9.55
CA LEU A 12 10.83 4.13 -9.38
C LEU A 12 10.22 5.52 -9.65
N LEU A 13 10.84 6.58 -9.12
CA LEU A 13 10.36 7.96 -9.33
C LEU A 13 10.60 8.45 -10.77
N ALA A 14 11.68 8.02 -11.41
CA ALA A 14 11.96 8.38 -12.80
C ALA A 14 10.97 7.71 -13.78
N ASP A 15 10.54 6.49 -13.48
CA ASP A 15 9.62 5.71 -14.31
C ASP A 15 8.13 5.97 -13.94
N ALA A 16 7.86 6.76 -12.90
CA ALA A 16 6.50 7.07 -12.47
C ALA A 16 5.74 7.87 -13.53
N ARG A 17 4.55 7.42 -13.90
CA ARG A 17 3.67 8.13 -14.86
C ARG A 17 3.09 9.40 -14.26
N ARG A 18 2.88 9.41 -12.96
CA ARG A 18 2.35 10.54 -12.21
C ARG A 18 2.93 10.55 -10.81
N THR A 19 3.32 11.71 -10.33
CA THR A 19 3.69 11.98 -8.94
C THR A 19 2.89 13.16 -8.41
N VAL A 20 2.77 13.24 -7.09
CA VAL A 20 2.18 14.37 -6.38
C VAL A 20 3.15 14.85 -5.31
N GLU A 21 2.88 15.97 -4.66
CA GLU A 21 3.71 16.47 -3.56
C GLU A 21 3.89 15.40 -2.47
N GLY A 22 5.10 15.28 -1.93
CA GLY A 22 5.41 14.32 -0.89
C GLY A 22 4.73 14.63 0.45
N ALA A 23 4.51 13.61 1.24
CA ALA A 23 3.98 13.75 2.60
C ALA A 23 5.03 14.32 3.55
N LYS A 24 4.57 15.01 4.59
CA LYS A 24 5.45 15.45 5.69
C LYS A 24 5.79 14.26 6.59
N PRO A 25 7.03 14.17 7.13
CA PRO A 25 7.43 13.08 8.03
C PRO A 25 6.49 12.91 9.23
N GLU A 26 6.03 14.02 9.81
CA GLU A 26 5.14 14.02 10.97
C GLU A 26 3.76 13.43 10.64
N ALA A 27 3.28 13.68 9.42
CA ALA A 27 2.01 13.13 8.96
C ALA A 27 2.10 11.61 8.74
N ILE A 28 3.22 11.12 8.19
CA ILE A 28 3.48 9.67 8.06
C ILE A 28 3.53 9.03 9.45
N ALA A 29 4.30 9.60 10.38
CA ALA A 29 4.42 9.08 11.73
C ALA A 29 3.07 9.02 12.46
N SER A 30 2.23 10.05 12.31
CA SER A 30 0.87 10.08 12.87
C SER A 30 -0.03 9.00 12.26
N LEU A 31 0.08 8.76 10.94
CA LEU A 31 -0.67 7.70 10.28
C LEU A 31 -0.24 6.32 10.79
N GLU A 32 1.05 6.06 10.88
CA GLU A 32 1.60 4.80 11.40
C GLU A 32 1.15 4.54 12.85
N GLU A 33 1.15 5.57 13.71
CA GLU A 33 0.65 5.46 15.08
C GLU A 33 -0.83 5.07 15.11
N ARG A 34 -1.66 5.70 14.27
CA ARG A 34 -3.09 5.38 14.16
C ARG A 34 -3.33 3.97 13.62
N LEU A 35 -2.53 3.51 12.68
CA LEU A 35 -2.62 2.17 12.09
C LEU A 35 -2.04 1.08 13.00
N GLY A 36 -1.17 1.44 13.94
CA GLY A 36 -0.53 0.52 14.87
C GLY A 36 0.59 -0.33 14.25
N PHE A 37 1.14 0.09 13.10
CA PHE A 37 2.31 -0.54 12.47
C PHE A 37 3.17 0.48 11.76
N LYS A 38 4.41 0.12 11.41
CA LYS A 38 5.35 0.93 10.65
C LYS A 38 5.37 0.52 9.18
N PHE A 39 5.45 1.48 8.28
CA PHE A 39 5.64 1.19 6.87
C PHE A 39 7.04 0.64 6.58
N PRO A 40 7.21 -0.21 5.54
CA PRO A 40 8.52 -0.55 5.02
C PRO A 40 9.33 0.71 4.69
N SER A 41 10.61 0.74 5.05
CA SER A 41 11.42 1.95 4.94
C SER A 41 11.55 2.51 3.50
N LEU A 42 11.49 1.65 2.48
CA LEU A 42 11.44 2.08 1.09
C LEU A 42 10.07 2.72 0.76
N PHE A 43 8.96 2.18 1.28
CA PHE A 43 7.62 2.74 1.06
C PHE A 43 7.47 4.11 1.72
N GLU A 44 7.93 4.26 2.97
CA GLU A 44 7.98 5.56 3.65
C GLU A 44 8.73 6.62 2.81
N ARG A 45 9.87 6.24 2.21
CA ARG A 45 10.62 7.15 1.33
C ARG A 45 9.90 7.51 0.04
N ILE A 46 9.10 6.59 -0.49
CA ILE A 46 8.22 6.91 -1.63
C ILE A 46 7.23 7.98 -1.20
N LEU A 47 6.56 7.80 -0.06
CA LEU A 47 5.57 8.76 0.46
C LEU A 47 6.17 10.14 0.74
N LEU A 48 7.41 10.21 1.24
CA LEU A 48 8.14 11.47 1.43
C LEU A 48 8.45 12.21 0.11
N ARG A 49 8.49 11.51 -1.01
CA ARG A 49 8.77 12.08 -2.34
C ARG A 49 7.52 12.26 -3.17
N SER A 50 6.55 11.37 -3.01
CA SER A 50 5.28 11.42 -3.70
C SER A 50 4.19 10.75 -2.85
N ASN A 51 3.30 11.57 -2.30
CA ASN A 51 2.19 11.13 -1.45
C ASN A 51 0.99 10.63 -2.27
N GLY A 52 1.24 9.92 -3.31
CA GLY A 52 0.30 9.40 -4.28
C GLY A 52 0.95 9.26 -5.64
N GLY A 53 0.24 8.72 -6.61
CA GLY A 53 0.75 8.64 -7.97
C GLY A 53 0.63 7.24 -8.57
N ASP A 54 1.11 7.13 -9.80
CA ASP A 54 1.07 5.93 -10.61
C ASP A 54 2.50 5.43 -10.83
N PHE A 55 2.81 4.28 -10.26
CA PHE A 55 4.13 3.64 -10.30
C PHE A 55 4.09 2.35 -11.13
N CYS A 56 5.22 1.68 -11.28
CA CYS A 56 5.32 0.40 -11.98
C CYS A 56 4.49 -0.72 -11.32
N PHE A 57 4.13 -0.58 -10.07
CA PHE A 57 3.26 -1.50 -9.33
C PHE A 57 1.78 -1.06 -9.27
N GLY A 58 1.38 -0.10 -10.08
CA GLY A 58 0.03 0.46 -10.07
C GLY A 58 -0.08 1.81 -9.37
N ARG A 59 -1.32 2.24 -9.13
CA ARG A 59 -1.64 3.47 -8.42
C ARG A 59 -1.59 3.23 -6.92
N LEU A 60 -1.02 4.15 -6.14
CA LEU A 60 -1.21 4.13 -4.70
C LEU A 60 -2.71 4.14 -4.37
N ALA A 61 -3.11 3.31 -3.41
CA ALA A 61 -4.50 3.00 -3.10
C ALA A 61 -5.35 4.25 -2.78
N ALA A 62 -4.72 5.28 -2.23
CA ALA A 62 -5.33 6.60 -2.03
C ALA A 62 -4.43 7.71 -2.56
N THR A 63 -5.02 8.87 -2.91
CA THR A 63 -4.25 10.05 -3.33
C THR A 63 -4.92 11.31 -2.78
N PRO A 64 -4.36 11.99 -1.78
CA PRO A 64 -3.09 11.68 -1.11
C PRO A 64 -3.15 10.38 -0.30
N PHE A 65 -2.06 9.63 -0.25
CA PHE A 65 -1.99 8.39 0.53
C PHE A 65 -1.94 8.68 2.04
N VAL A 66 -1.13 9.67 2.44
CA VAL A 66 -1.10 10.21 3.80
C VAL A 66 -1.98 11.46 3.82
N PRO A 67 -3.11 11.47 4.55
CA PRO A 67 -3.99 12.63 4.59
C PRO A 67 -3.30 13.82 5.26
N ASP A 68 -3.51 15.01 4.73
CA ASP A 68 -3.09 16.24 5.41
C ASP A 68 -4.01 16.48 6.61
N ALA A 69 -3.44 16.61 7.80
CA ALA A 69 -4.18 16.90 9.03
C ALA A 69 -4.97 18.21 8.98
N THR A 70 -4.68 19.08 8.01
CA THR A 70 -5.38 20.38 7.82
C THR A 70 -6.51 20.32 6.79
N ALA A 71 -6.64 19.25 6.00
CA ALA A 71 -7.68 19.11 5.00
C ALA A 71 -8.97 18.53 5.61
N ALA A 72 -10.05 19.29 5.55
CA ALA A 72 -11.33 18.96 6.19
C ALA A 72 -12.06 17.71 5.63
N SER A 73 -11.50 16.98 4.64
CA SER A 73 -12.20 15.86 4.03
C SER A 73 -11.38 14.60 3.66
N PRO A 74 -10.04 14.57 3.59
CA PRO A 74 -9.32 13.35 3.26
C PRO A 74 -9.47 12.25 4.31
N GLU A 75 -9.63 12.62 5.58
CA GLU A 75 -9.84 11.66 6.66
C GLU A 75 -11.07 10.79 6.45
N ARG A 76 -12.15 11.34 5.93
CA ARG A 76 -13.40 10.60 5.69
C ARG A 76 -13.27 9.59 4.55
N GLU A 77 -12.52 9.89 3.50
CA GLU A 77 -12.30 8.94 2.42
C GLU A 77 -11.34 7.83 2.87
N TRP A 78 -10.29 8.17 3.60
CA TRP A 78 -9.37 7.21 4.18
C TRP A 78 -10.02 6.37 5.30
N GLU A 79 -10.77 7.01 6.20
CA GLU A 79 -11.53 6.31 7.23
C GLU A 79 -12.62 5.43 6.61
N ARG A 80 -13.26 5.88 5.54
CA ARG A 80 -14.20 5.07 4.78
C ARG A 80 -13.50 3.89 4.10
N TYR A 81 -12.34 4.11 3.51
CA TYR A 81 -11.55 3.10 2.84
C TYR A 81 -10.94 2.11 3.84
N LEU A 82 -10.30 2.61 4.90
CA LEU A 82 -9.78 1.79 6.01
C LEU A 82 -10.90 1.17 6.84
N GLY A 83 -11.99 1.90 7.06
CA GLY A 83 -13.16 1.38 7.74
C GLY A 83 -13.77 0.19 7.01
N GLN A 84 -13.81 0.23 5.67
CA GLN A 84 -14.24 -0.90 4.87
C GLN A 84 -13.27 -2.10 4.95
N LEU A 85 -11.97 -1.85 5.12
CA LEU A 85 -10.92 -2.87 5.12
C LEU A 85 -10.59 -3.43 6.52
N PHE A 86 -10.75 -2.62 7.58
CA PHE A 86 -10.30 -2.96 8.94
C PHE A 86 -11.41 -3.04 9.98
N LEU A 87 -12.65 -2.61 9.69
CA LEU A 87 -13.74 -2.71 10.64
C LEU A 87 -14.44 -4.07 10.51
N PRO A 88 -14.47 -4.89 11.60
CA PRO A 88 -15.02 -6.25 11.56
C PRO A 88 -16.53 -6.31 11.28
N GLU A 89 -17.25 -5.18 11.37
CA GLU A 89 -18.71 -5.17 11.43
C GLU A 89 -19.41 -4.66 10.15
N ALA A 90 -18.67 -4.08 9.19
CA ALA A 90 -19.32 -3.33 8.13
C ALA A 90 -19.71 -4.14 6.90
N ASP A 91 -19.01 -5.22 6.56
CA ASP A 91 -19.38 -6.13 5.48
C ASP A 91 -18.47 -7.37 5.50
N ASN A 92 -19.06 -8.56 5.46
CA ASN A 92 -18.32 -9.84 5.48
C ASN A 92 -17.26 -9.99 4.38
N ARG A 93 -17.28 -9.13 3.37
CA ARG A 93 -16.34 -9.13 2.26
C ARG A 93 -14.90 -8.77 2.67
N HIS A 94 -14.73 -7.98 3.73
CA HIS A 94 -13.41 -7.51 4.19
C HIS A 94 -12.93 -8.21 5.47
N SER A 95 -13.74 -9.10 6.06
CA SER A 95 -13.39 -9.79 7.29
C SER A 95 -12.13 -10.66 7.18
N VAL A 96 -11.88 -11.23 6.00
CA VAL A 96 -10.69 -12.06 5.74
C VAL A 96 -9.42 -11.22 5.80
N LEU A 97 -9.45 -10.00 5.25
CA LEU A 97 -8.30 -9.09 5.25
C LEU A 97 -8.04 -8.52 6.64
N SER A 98 -9.08 -8.14 7.38
CA SER A 98 -8.95 -7.68 8.76
C SER A 98 -8.48 -8.80 9.69
N ALA A 99 -8.99 -10.01 9.53
CA ALA A 99 -8.55 -11.18 10.29
C ALA A 99 -7.09 -11.57 9.98
N ARG A 100 -6.62 -11.34 8.75
CA ARG A 100 -5.23 -11.58 8.33
C ARG A 100 -4.32 -10.40 8.59
N ARG A 101 -4.83 -9.27 9.08
CA ARG A 101 -4.05 -8.06 9.29
C ARG A 101 -3.29 -7.63 8.02
N ALA A 102 -3.97 -7.55 6.89
CA ALA A 102 -3.41 -7.11 5.62
C ALA A 102 -3.76 -5.64 5.36
N PHE A 103 -2.79 -4.83 4.91
CA PHE A 103 -2.98 -3.41 4.63
C PHE A 103 -2.78 -3.10 3.14
N PRO A 104 -3.81 -2.64 2.42
CA PRO A 104 -3.72 -2.32 1.00
C PRO A 104 -2.89 -1.06 0.79
N PHE A 105 -1.95 -1.09 -0.13
CA PHE A 105 -1.13 0.06 -0.47
C PHE A 105 -1.20 0.45 -1.96
N ALA A 106 -1.49 -0.48 -2.85
CA ALA A 106 -1.56 -0.21 -4.28
C ALA A 106 -2.76 -0.90 -4.94
N TYR A 107 -3.26 -0.27 -6.00
CA TYR A 107 -4.33 -0.76 -6.86
C TYR A 107 -3.79 -0.89 -8.28
N ASP A 108 -3.85 -2.09 -8.84
CA ASP A 108 -3.51 -2.36 -10.21
C ASP A 108 -4.78 -2.32 -11.08
N TYR A 109 -4.89 -1.32 -11.91
CA TYR A 109 -6.00 -0.91 -12.78
C TYR A 109 -6.98 -2.00 -13.22
N GLY A 110 -7.96 -2.35 -12.35
CA GLY A 110 -9.01 -3.31 -12.67
C GLY A 110 -8.61 -4.77 -12.52
N THR A 111 -7.43 -5.08 -12.00
CA THR A 111 -6.98 -6.45 -11.76
C THR A 111 -6.97 -6.84 -10.29
N GLY A 112 -6.65 -5.90 -9.38
CA GLY A 112 -6.67 -6.17 -7.94
C GLY A 112 -5.85 -5.20 -7.11
N TYR A 113 -5.56 -5.61 -5.88
CA TYR A 113 -4.82 -4.81 -4.91
C TYR A 113 -3.60 -5.55 -4.40
N SER A 114 -2.50 -4.81 -4.18
CA SER A 114 -1.34 -5.28 -3.43
C SER A 114 -1.43 -4.82 -1.97
N TYR A 115 -1.09 -5.72 -1.04
CA TYR A 115 -1.23 -5.56 0.41
C TYR A 115 0.08 -5.85 1.13
N PHE A 116 0.34 -5.15 2.24
CA PHE A 116 1.32 -5.57 3.22
C PHE A 116 0.72 -6.64 4.15
N ASP A 117 1.42 -7.74 4.36
CA ASP A 117 1.06 -8.74 5.38
C ASP A 117 1.57 -8.27 6.75
N LEU A 118 0.64 -7.84 7.61
CA LEU A 118 0.94 -7.35 8.95
C LEU A 118 1.14 -8.47 9.99
N ALA A 119 1.18 -9.74 9.58
CA ALA A 119 1.59 -10.83 10.45
C ALA A 119 3.10 -10.74 10.78
N GLU A 120 3.89 -10.17 9.86
CA GLU A 120 5.30 -9.84 10.11
C GLU A 120 5.40 -8.48 10.83
N THR A 121 6.22 -8.42 11.86
CA THR A 121 6.40 -7.21 12.69
C THR A 121 7.58 -6.34 12.28
N ASP A 122 8.56 -6.91 11.57
CA ASP A 122 9.67 -6.17 10.96
C ASP A 122 9.18 -5.52 9.66
N PRO A 123 9.03 -4.19 9.59
CA PRO A 123 8.43 -3.53 8.45
C PRO A 123 9.19 -3.78 7.14
N ASP A 124 10.52 -3.95 7.21
CA ASP A 124 11.34 -4.21 6.01
C ASP A 124 11.27 -5.67 5.52
N LYS A 125 10.63 -6.55 6.28
CA LYS A 125 10.38 -7.96 5.93
C LYS A 125 8.91 -8.29 5.70
N MET A 126 8.02 -7.29 5.73
CA MET A 126 6.61 -7.52 5.45
C MET A 126 6.43 -8.08 4.05
N PRO A 127 5.84 -9.28 3.90
CA PRO A 127 5.50 -9.83 2.60
C PRO A 127 4.48 -8.96 1.86
N VAL A 128 4.53 -8.98 0.54
CA VAL A 128 3.53 -8.37 -0.31
C VAL A 128 2.61 -9.45 -0.86
N LEU A 129 1.32 -9.27 -0.64
CA LEU A 129 0.25 -10.16 -1.07
C LEU A 129 -0.57 -9.49 -2.17
N TYR A 130 -1.13 -10.28 -3.08
CA TYR A 130 -2.04 -9.84 -4.11
C TYR A 130 -3.43 -10.45 -3.95
N ILE A 131 -4.47 -9.65 -4.18
CA ILE A 131 -5.86 -10.09 -4.21
C ILE A 131 -6.53 -9.52 -5.46
N PRO A 132 -6.94 -10.37 -6.41
CA PRO A 132 -7.57 -9.92 -7.65
C PRO A 132 -8.97 -9.33 -7.40
N ASP A 133 -9.34 -8.35 -8.22
CA ASP A 133 -10.62 -7.62 -8.13
C ASP A 133 -11.84 -8.50 -8.47
N CYS A 134 -11.65 -9.56 -9.28
CA CYS A 134 -12.71 -10.52 -9.64
C CYS A 134 -13.20 -11.38 -8.46
N ALA A 135 -12.58 -11.29 -7.30
CA ALA A 135 -13.10 -11.88 -6.06
C ALA A 135 -14.44 -11.25 -5.60
N HIS A 136 -14.93 -10.20 -6.29
CA HIS A 136 -16.19 -9.53 -5.93
C HIS A 136 -17.45 -10.38 -6.14
N ASP A 137 -17.45 -11.32 -7.08
CA ASP A 137 -18.67 -12.07 -7.46
C ASP A 137 -18.94 -13.33 -6.62
N GLY A 138 -17.97 -13.81 -5.84
CA GLY A 138 -18.05 -15.10 -5.13
C GLY A 138 -17.93 -15.05 -3.60
N GLY A 139 -17.69 -13.88 -3.04
CA GLY A 139 -17.38 -13.72 -1.61
C GLY A 139 -15.89 -13.97 -1.31
N TYR A 140 -15.27 -13.02 -0.61
CA TYR A 140 -13.85 -13.10 -0.20
C TYR A 140 -13.54 -14.23 0.82
N SER A 141 -14.55 -14.95 1.29
CA SER A 141 -14.38 -16.00 2.31
C SER A 141 -13.47 -17.14 1.89
N ASP A 142 -13.40 -17.44 0.60
CA ASP A 142 -12.66 -18.58 0.07
C ASP A 142 -11.37 -18.18 -0.68
N PHE A 143 -11.08 -16.86 -0.77
CA PHE A 143 -9.93 -16.39 -1.50
C PHE A 143 -8.66 -16.46 -0.65
N VAL A 144 -7.64 -17.13 -1.17
CA VAL A 144 -6.29 -17.17 -0.57
C VAL A 144 -5.45 -16.12 -1.27
N PRO A 145 -4.96 -15.06 -0.56
CA PRO A 145 -4.05 -14.09 -1.17
C PRO A 145 -2.81 -14.78 -1.73
N GLU A 146 -2.39 -14.34 -2.90
CA GLU A 146 -1.17 -14.83 -3.54
C GLU A 146 0.03 -14.06 -3.00
N LEU A 147 1.12 -14.78 -2.67
CA LEU A 147 2.39 -14.14 -2.31
C LEU A 147 3.02 -13.55 -3.57
N GLU A 148 3.21 -12.24 -3.62
CA GLU A 148 3.91 -11.56 -4.72
C GLU A 148 5.41 -11.43 -4.46
N ALA A 149 5.78 -11.15 -3.21
CA ALA A 149 7.18 -11.00 -2.80
C ALA A 149 7.34 -11.16 -1.29
N GLU A 150 8.52 -11.57 -0.85
CA GLU A 150 8.87 -11.75 0.57
C GLU A 150 9.15 -10.41 1.30
N SER A 151 9.26 -9.31 0.55
CA SER A 151 9.42 -7.96 1.08
C SER A 151 9.02 -6.90 0.06
N PHE A 152 8.77 -5.67 0.53
CA PHE A 152 8.46 -4.56 -0.36
C PHE A 152 9.63 -4.18 -1.29
N VAL A 153 10.87 -4.35 -0.85
CA VAL A 153 12.06 -4.13 -1.70
C VAL A 153 12.08 -5.09 -2.86
N GLU A 154 11.88 -6.38 -2.61
CA GLU A 154 11.81 -7.41 -3.65
C GLU A 154 10.63 -7.18 -4.60
N PHE A 155 9.47 -6.82 -4.07
CA PHE A 155 8.30 -6.47 -4.87
C PHE A 155 8.59 -5.35 -5.87
N VAL A 156 9.22 -4.26 -5.43
CA VAL A 156 9.61 -3.15 -6.31
C VAL A 156 10.60 -3.59 -7.38
N GLU A 157 11.57 -4.44 -7.04
CA GLU A 157 12.53 -5.00 -8.02
C GLU A 157 11.84 -5.82 -9.09
N ILE A 158 10.91 -6.70 -8.69
CA ILE A 158 10.11 -7.51 -9.62
C ILE A 158 9.30 -6.60 -10.57
N CYS A 159 8.64 -5.58 -10.04
CA CYS A 159 7.85 -4.65 -10.84
C CYS A 159 8.70 -3.86 -11.84
N ILE A 160 9.86 -3.37 -11.41
CA ILE A 160 10.81 -2.67 -12.29
C ILE A 160 11.35 -3.62 -13.37
N ALA A 161 11.66 -4.87 -13.04
CA ALA A 161 12.18 -5.86 -13.99
C ALA A 161 11.13 -6.25 -15.05
N ARG A 162 9.85 -6.26 -14.70
CA ARG A 162 8.74 -6.51 -15.63
C ARG A 162 8.46 -5.35 -16.58
N GLY A 163 9.12 -4.21 -16.39
CA GLY A 163 9.03 -3.05 -17.30
C GLY A 163 7.86 -2.13 -17.06
N GLY A 164 7.23 -2.22 -15.88
CA GLY A 164 6.01 -1.48 -15.56
C GLY A 164 4.86 -1.83 -16.56
N MET A 165 3.72 -2.20 -16.08
CA MET A 165 2.54 -2.37 -16.93
C MET A 165 2.05 -1.03 -17.48
#